data_70cbc506304a9e170de38eefe82d38fc
#
_entry.id   70cbc506304a9e170de38eefe82d38fc
#
_cell.length_a   1.000
_cell.length_b   1.000
_cell.length_c   1.000
_cell.angle_alpha   90.00
_cell.angle_beta   90.00
_cell.angle_gamma   90.00
#
_symmetry.space_group_name_H-M   'P 1'
#
loop_
_entity.id
_entity.type
_entity.pdbx_description
1 polymer ?
#
loop_
_entity_poly.entity_id
_entity_poly.type
_entity_poly.pdbx_seq_one_letter_code
_entity_poly.pdbx_strand_id
1 'polypeptide(L)'
;LTGMKISNLLTVGRSKRAAVLELFKDTAVSCCILYESSEKTTFLLYIRQGLEAYLARPEVKGLMERFGYRGWDLEKILSLVSIKYEEHMEDRAGFPHEIGLLLGYPAKDVTGFIENNGKNFLYIGYWKVYSDLPECKRIFQAYSHAREHIIHMISCGMKIDAILRIHNLKQYKSMTI
;
A
#
# COMPACT_ATOMS: atom_id res chain seq x y z
N LEU A 1 1.42 -4.70 -7.09
CA LEU A 1 2.65 -3.90 -7.22
C LEU A 1 3.30 -3.99 -8.62
N THR A 2 2.52 -4.14 -9.64
CA THR A 2 2.98 -4.20 -11.05
C THR A 2 3.07 -2.81 -11.70
N GLY A 3 3.46 -1.79 -10.93
CA GLY A 3 3.53 -0.39 -11.39
C GLY A 3 2.22 0.39 -11.27
N MET A 4 1.13 -0.24 -10.90
CA MET A 4 -0.19 0.42 -10.79
C MET A 4 -0.55 0.81 -9.35
N LYS A 5 -0.12 0.02 -8.37
CA LYS A 5 -0.22 0.35 -6.93
C LYS A 5 1.17 0.68 -6.39
N ILE A 6 1.27 1.76 -5.65
CA ILE A 6 2.52 2.18 -4.99
C ILE A 6 2.84 1.31 -3.79
N SER A 7 1.82 0.73 -3.15
CA SER A 7 1.97 -0.15 -2.00
C SER A 7 0.79 -1.12 -1.84
N ASN A 8 0.95 -2.09 -0.96
CA ASN A 8 -0.11 -3.03 -0.57
C ASN A 8 0.16 -3.61 0.83
N LEU A 9 -0.90 -3.97 1.55
CA LEU A 9 -0.78 -4.77 2.77
C LEU A 9 -0.78 -6.26 2.42
N LEU A 10 0.12 -7.01 3.08
CA LEU A 10 0.19 -8.46 2.99
C LEU A 10 0.28 -9.04 4.39
N THR A 11 -0.73 -9.80 4.79
CA THR A 11 -0.69 -10.58 6.03
C THR A 11 -0.50 -12.05 5.71
N VAL A 12 0.49 -12.67 6.34
CA VAL A 12 0.81 -14.09 6.19
C VAL A 12 0.97 -14.75 7.56
N GLY A 13 0.83 -16.08 7.63
CA GLY A 13 1.24 -16.81 8.83
C GLY A 13 2.73 -16.60 9.12
N ARG A 14 3.11 -16.49 10.39
CA ARG A 14 4.48 -16.19 10.83
C ARG A 14 5.55 -17.09 10.18
N SER A 15 5.23 -18.36 9.98
CA SER A 15 6.12 -19.33 9.31
C SER A 15 6.48 -18.95 7.86
N LYS A 16 5.69 -18.08 7.21
CA LYS A 16 5.92 -17.58 5.84
C LYS A 16 6.73 -16.27 5.79
N ARG A 17 7.04 -15.64 6.94
CA ARG A 17 7.76 -14.36 7.01
C ARG A 17 9.07 -14.39 6.22
N ALA A 18 9.92 -15.38 6.48
CA ALA A 18 11.21 -15.48 5.80
C ALA A 18 11.06 -15.67 4.29
N ALA A 19 10.08 -16.46 3.84
CA ALA A 19 9.80 -16.67 2.42
C ALA A 19 9.33 -15.39 1.72
N VAL A 20 8.55 -14.53 2.39
CA VAL A 20 8.14 -13.22 1.84
C VAL A 20 9.36 -12.30 1.68
N LEU A 21 10.22 -12.20 2.69
CA LEU A 21 11.42 -11.37 2.63
C LEU A 21 12.38 -11.83 1.53
N GLU A 22 12.60 -13.14 1.39
CA GLU A 22 13.45 -13.70 0.35
C GLU A 22 12.86 -13.47 -1.06
N LEU A 23 11.53 -13.60 -1.22
CA LEU A 23 10.85 -13.36 -2.50
C LEU A 23 11.06 -11.94 -3.04
N PHE A 24 11.12 -10.94 -2.16
CA PHE A 24 11.24 -9.53 -2.56
C PHE A 24 12.66 -8.96 -2.46
N LYS A 25 13.64 -9.71 -1.94
CA LYS A 25 15.00 -9.27 -1.64
C LYS A 25 15.71 -8.57 -2.81
N ASP A 26 15.61 -9.14 -4.01
CA ASP A 26 16.29 -8.64 -5.22
C ASP A 26 15.30 -7.98 -6.20
N THR A 27 14.24 -7.37 -5.67
CA THR A 27 13.21 -6.69 -6.45
C THR A 27 13.10 -5.21 -6.08
N ALA A 28 12.37 -4.43 -6.88
CA ALA A 28 12.07 -3.04 -6.56
C ALA A 28 11.06 -2.88 -5.40
N VAL A 29 10.51 -3.99 -4.88
CA VAL A 29 9.53 -3.97 -3.80
C VAL A 29 10.24 -3.97 -2.46
N SER A 30 10.05 -2.92 -1.68
CA SER A 30 10.49 -2.84 -0.28
C SER A 30 9.45 -3.45 0.65
N CYS A 31 9.92 -4.06 1.75
CA CYS A 31 9.07 -4.68 2.77
C CYS A 31 9.26 -3.94 4.10
N CYS A 32 8.20 -3.39 4.68
CA CYS A 32 8.16 -2.89 6.04
C CYS A 32 7.22 -3.78 6.87
N ILE A 33 7.69 -4.30 8.00
CA ILE A 33 6.83 -5.05 8.94
C ILE A 33 6.06 -4.03 9.78
N LEU A 34 4.73 -4.04 9.66
CA LEU A 34 3.85 -3.20 10.47
C LEU A 34 3.44 -3.87 11.77
N TYR A 35 3.35 -5.20 11.78
CA TYR A 35 2.94 -5.97 12.94
C TYR A 35 3.44 -7.41 12.86
N GLU A 36 3.86 -7.94 14.01
CA GLU A 36 4.23 -9.35 14.14
C GLU A 36 3.70 -9.93 15.46
N SER A 37 3.04 -11.09 15.39
CA SER A 37 2.62 -11.87 16.54
C SER A 37 3.16 -13.30 16.46
N SER A 38 2.80 -14.16 17.42
CA SER A 38 3.11 -15.59 17.36
C SER A 38 2.52 -16.30 16.14
N GLU A 39 1.42 -15.80 15.58
CA GLU A 39 0.65 -16.44 14.52
C GLU A 39 0.85 -15.82 13.15
N LYS A 40 1.00 -14.50 13.05
CA LYS A 40 0.99 -13.76 11.78
C LYS A 40 2.00 -12.63 11.73
N THR A 41 2.40 -12.27 10.50
CA THR A 41 3.18 -11.07 10.19
C THR A 41 2.43 -10.26 9.14
N THR A 42 2.25 -8.95 9.38
CA THR A 42 1.67 -8.00 8.43
C THR A 42 2.76 -7.09 7.87
N PHE A 43 2.89 -7.09 6.56
CA PHE A 43 3.83 -6.27 5.81
C PHE A 43 3.11 -5.12 5.09
N LEU A 44 3.72 -3.97 5.02
CA LEU A 44 3.54 -3.00 3.95
C LEU A 44 4.58 -3.30 2.87
N LEU A 45 4.12 -3.76 1.72
CA LEU A 45 4.93 -3.90 0.51
C LEU A 45 4.81 -2.61 -0.29
N TYR A 46 5.92 -1.98 -0.71
CA TYR A 46 5.86 -0.69 -1.39
C TYR A 46 6.99 -0.50 -2.40
N ILE A 47 6.75 0.37 -3.40
CA ILE A 47 7.77 0.87 -4.30
C ILE A 47 8.24 2.22 -3.74
N ARG A 48 9.48 2.28 -3.22
CA ARG A 48 10.01 3.46 -2.50
C ARG A 48 9.78 4.76 -3.25
N GLN A 49 10.30 4.89 -4.47
CA GLN A 49 10.18 6.13 -5.26
C GLN A 49 8.72 6.52 -5.52
N GLY A 50 7.85 5.55 -5.80
CA GLY A 50 6.43 5.79 -6.01
C GLY A 50 5.73 6.29 -4.75
N LEU A 51 6.05 5.70 -3.59
CA LEU A 51 5.47 6.10 -2.32
C LEU A 51 5.97 7.49 -1.89
N GLU A 52 7.26 7.77 -1.99
CA GLU A 52 7.84 9.09 -1.71
C GLU A 52 7.23 10.18 -2.60
N ALA A 53 7.13 9.93 -3.91
CA ALA A 53 6.51 10.86 -4.85
C ALA A 53 5.02 11.10 -4.54
N TYR A 54 4.30 10.07 -4.11
CA TYR A 54 2.90 10.21 -3.70
C TYR A 54 2.77 11.02 -2.41
N LEU A 55 3.57 10.75 -1.39
CA LEU A 55 3.56 11.47 -0.11
C LEU A 55 3.99 12.93 -0.26
N ALA A 56 4.77 13.26 -1.29
CA ALA A 56 5.18 14.62 -1.61
C ALA A 56 4.08 15.47 -2.28
N ARG A 57 2.96 14.89 -2.73
CA ARG A 57 1.85 15.64 -3.32
C ARG A 57 1.27 16.61 -2.28
N PRO A 58 0.96 17.88 -2.64
CA PRO A 58 0.57 18.91 -1.67
C PRO A 58 -0.59 18.50 -0.76
N GLU A 59 -1.63 17.88 -1.32
CA GLU A 59 -2.82 17.44 -0.60
C GLU A 59 -2.53 16.27 0.36
N VAL A 60 -1.63 15.34 -0.03
CA VAL A 60 -1.21 14.21 0.80
C VAL A 60 -0.28 14.68 1.90
N LYS A 61 0.72 15.50 1.55
CA LYS A 61 1.66 16.10 2.50
C LYS A 61 0.94 16.88 3.58
N GLY A 62 0.00 17.75 3.19
CA GLY A 62 -0.80 18.54 4.14
C GLY A 62 -1.59 17.67 5.11
N LEU A 63 -2.14 16.52 4.65
CA LEU A 63 -2.84 15.59 5.52
C LEU A 63 -1.86 14.82 6.43
N MET A 64 -0.69 14.40 5.92
CA MET A 64 0.36 13.78 6.74
C MET A 64 0.87 14.75 7.84
N GLU A 65 1.01 16.05 7.53
CA GLU A 65 1.37 17.06 8.54
C GLU A 65 0.32 17.18 9.65
N ARG A 66 -0.97 17.06 9.33
CA ARG A 66 -2.06 17.01 10.32
C ARG A 66 -2.00 15.76 11.21
N PHE A 67 -1.50 14.64 10.70
CA PHE A 67 -1.23 13.43 11.48
C PHE A 67 0.08 13.50 12.31
N GLY A 68 0.82 14.63 12.23
CA GLY A 68 2.05 14.86 13.02
C GLY A 68 3.35 14.53 12.30
N TYR A 69 3.35 14.27 10.99
CA TYR A 69 4.54 13.86 10.22
C TYR A 69 5.24 15.02 9.47
N ARG A 70 5.21 16.24 10.05
CA ARG A 70 5.82 17.42 9.40
C ARG A 70 7.33 17.26 9.28
N GLY A 71 7.85 17.33 8.03
CA GLY A 71 9.29 17.29 7.74
C GLY A 71 9.94 15.92 7.97
N TRP A 72 9.16 14.85 8.06
CA TRP A 72 9.66 13.51 8.27
C TRP A 72 10.02 12.84 6.94
N ASP A 73 11.10 12.07 6.94
CA ASP A 73 11.45 11.15 5.88
C ASP A 73 10.59 9.86 5.93
N LEU A 74 10.65 9.07 4.87
CA LEU A 74 9.82 7.86 4.75
C LEU A 74 10.13 6.86 5.87
N GLU A 75 11.39 6.71 6.28
CA GLU A 75 11.81 5.78 7.31
C GLU A 75 11.17 6.10 8.67
N LYS A 76 11.20 7.38 9.06
CA LYS A 76 10.56 7.83 10.30
C LYS A 76 9.04 7.67 10.25
N ILE A 77 8.42 7.99 9.11
CA ILE A 77 6.98 7.77 8.91
C ILE A 77 6.64 6.30 9.11
N LEU A 78 7.34 5.40 8.43
CA LEU A 78 7.09 3.96 8.52
C LEU A 78 7.31 3.42 9.93
N SER A 79 8.37 3.87 10.62
CA SER A 79 8.64 3.46 12.01
C SER A 79 7.50 3.85 12.95
N LEU A 80 6.99 5.09 12.88
CA LEU A 80 5.88 5.51 13.76
C LEU A 80 4.57 4.83 13.38
N VAL A 81 4.30 4.65 12.08
CA VAL A 81 3.10 3.94 11.62
C VAL A 81 3.12 2.48 12.09
N SER A 82 4.28 1.82 12.08
CA SER A 82 4.40 0.46 12.61
C SER A 82 4.03 0.39 14.10
N ILE A 83 4.53 1.33 14.91
CA ILE A 83 4.19 1.41 16.34
C ILE A 83 2.68 1.62 16.52
N LYS A 84 2.09 2.59 15.83
CA LYS A 84 0.63 2.85 15.92
C LYS A 84 -0.20 1.67 15.43
N TYR A 85 0.26 0.96 14.40
CA TYR A 85 -0.44 -0.22 13.88
C TYR A 85 -0.38 -1.38 14.88
N GLU A 86 0.78 -1.59 15.53
CA GLU A 86 0.94 -2.57 16.60
C GLU A 86 0.03 -2.26 17.79
N GLU A 87 0.00 -1.00 18.26
CA GLU A 87 -0.91 -0.55 19.32
C GLU A 87 -2.37 -0.80 18.97
N HIS A 88 -2.76 -0.57 17.71
CA HIS A 88 -4.11 -0.89 17.24
C HIS A 88 -4.38 -2.41 17.25
N MET A 89 -3.42 -3.21 16.80
CA MET A 89 -3.58 -4.68 16.76
C MET A 89 -3.65 -5.32 18.16
N GLU A 90 -3.18 -4.60 19.17
CA GLU A 90 -3.24 -4.99 20.60
C GLU A 90 -4.38 -4.29 21.36
N ASP A 91 -5.33 -3.69 20.66
CA ASP A 91 -6.48 -2.95 21.21
C ASP A 91 -6.09 -1.79 22.16
N ARG A 92 -4.88 -1.23 22.02
CA ARG A 92 -4.36 -0.12 22.85
C ARG A 92 -4.64 1.25 22.24
N ALA A 93 -4.89 1.33 20.94
CA ALA A 93 -5.16 2.57 20.22
C ALA A 93 -6.13 2.38 19.06
N GLY A 94 -6.67 3.49 18.53
CA GLY A 94 -7.48 3.48 17.32
C GLY A 94 -6.66 3.14 16.06
N PHE A 95 -7.35 2.80 14.96
CA PHE A 95 -6.71 2.50 13.68
C PHE A 95 -5.95 3.73 13.13
N PRO A 96 -4.67 3.61 12.73
CA PRO A 96 -3.91 4.71 12.14
C PRO A 96 -4.39 4.98 10.70
N HIS A 97 -5.22 6.00 10.52
CA HIS A 97 -5.85 6.33 9.23
C HIS A 97 -4.86 6.74 8.14
N GLU A 98 -3.66 7.20 8.51
CA GLU A 98 -2.56 7.47 7.59
C GLU A 98 -2.12 6.25 6.76
N ILE A 99 -2.44 5.04 7.19
CA ILE A 99 -2.25 3.83 6.38
C ILE A 99 -2.98 3.94 5.04
N GLY A 100 -4.15 4.58 4.99
CA GLY A 100 -4.84 4.86 3.74
C GLY A 100 -3.98 5.66 2.75
N LEU A 101 -3.24 6.67 3.24
CA LEU A 101 -2.30 7.43 2.41
C LEU A 101 -1.10 6.57 2.00
N LEU A 102 -0.54 5.78 2.92
CA LEU A 102 0.54 4.84 2.57
C LEU A 102 0.10 3.81 1.53
N LEU A 103 -1.19 3.46 1.48
CA LEU A 103 -1.78 2.58 0.45
C LEU A 103 -2.12 3.29 -0.86
N GLY A 104 -1.85 4.60 -0.95
CA GLY A 104 -2.11 5.40 -2.15
C GLY A 104 -3.58 5.78 -2.34
N TYR A 105 -4.38 5.77 -1.28
CA TYR A 105 -5.78 6.20 -1.37
C TYR A 105 -5.85 7.72 -1.48
N PRO A 106 -6.76 8.29 -2.28
CA PRO A 106 -6.91 9.73 -2.41
C PRO A 106 -7.07 10.41 -1.04
N ALA A 107 -6.34 11.51 -0.81
CA ALA A 107 -6.38 12.24 0.47
C ALA A 107 -7.82 12.67 0.85
N LYS A 108 -8.63 13.04 -0.15
CA LYS A 108 -10.05 13.37 0.04
C LYS A 108 -10.87 12.18 0.55
N ASP A 109 -10.58 10.96 0.09
CA ASP A 109 -11.29 9.77 0.54
C ASP A 109 -10.85 9.36 1.95
N VAL A 110 -9.56 9.51 2.30
CA VAL A 110 -9.07 9.29 3.67
C VAL A 110 -9.71 10.31 4.63
N THR A 111 -9.75 11.58 4.24
CA THR A 111 -10.43 12.63 5.03
C THR A 111 -11.93 12.33 5.19
N GLY A 112 -12.62 12.01 4.09
CA GLY A 112 -14.04 11.66 4.12
C GLY A 112 -14.34 10.45 4.99
N PHE A 113 -13.45 9.43 4.99
CA PHE A 113 -13.57 8.28 5.88
C PHE A 113 -13.54 8.69 7.36
N ILE A 114 -12.60 9.55 7.74
CA ILE A 114 -12.43 10.03 9.12
C ILE A 114 -13.65 10.86 9.54
N GLU A 115 -14.03 11.86 8.74
CA GLU A 115 -15.13 12.79 9.03
C GLU A 115 -16.48 12.09 9.13
N ASN A 116 -16.68 11.03 8.36
CA ASN A 116 -17.92 10.25 8.37
C ASN A 116 -17.86 8.97 9.24
N ASN A 117 -16.79 8.76 10.00
CA ASN A 117 -16.58 7.52 10.77
C ASN A 117 -16.79 6.25 9.92
N GLY A 118 -16.31 6.30 8.68
CA GLY A 118 -16.43 5.21 7.71
C GLY A 118 -17.83 4.95 7.18
N LYS A 119 -18.80 5.85 7.42
CA LYS A 119 -20.19 5.79 6.92
C LYS A 119 -20.36 6.77 5.75
N ASN A 120 -21.56 6.81 5.15
CA ASN A 120 -21.96 7.79 4.11
C ASN A 120 -21.02 7.81 2.87
N PHE A 121 -20.37 6.71 2.54
CA PHE A 121 -19.54 6.60 1.35
C PHE A 121 -20.39 6.49 0.07
N LEU A 122 -19.87 6.98 -1.04
CA LEU A 122 -20.50 6.91 -2.36
C LEU A 122 -20.42 5.49 -2.96
N TYR A 123 -19.32 4.78 -2.66
CA TYR A 123 -19.07 3.44 -3.20
C TYR A 123 -18.02 2.73 -2.34
N ILE A 124 -18.07 1.40 -2.30
CA ILE A 124 -17.04 0.55 -1.71
C ILE A 124 -16.37 -0.31 -2.79
N GLY A 125 -15.05 -0.18 -2.90
CA GLY A 125 -14.22 -0.99 -3.78
C GLY A 125 -12.95 -1.39 -3.05
N TYR A 126 -11.76 -1.05 -3.59
CA TYR A 126 -10.50 -1.22 -2.87
C TYR A 126 -10.40 -0.35 -1.62
N TRP A 127 -11.16 0.76 -1.58
CA TRP A 127 -11.41 1.60 -0.40
C TRP A 127 -12.83 2.17 -0.46
N LYS A 128 -13.25 2.84 0.62
CA LYS A 128 -14.52 3.59 0.64
C LYS A 128 -14.33 4.95 -0.02
N VAL A 129 -15.06 5.20 -1.10
CA VAL A 129 -14.98 6.42 -1.91
C VAL A 129 -15.90 7.48 -1.36
N TYR A 130 -15.38 8.69 -1.16
CA TYR A 130 -16.12 9.87 -0.69
C TYR A 130 -16.06 11.04 -1.69
N SER A 131 -15.19 10.95 -2.70
CA SER A 131 -14.96 12.04 -3.65
C SER A 131 -15.16 11.58 -5.09
N ASP A 132 -14.19 11.70 -5.96
CA ASP A 132 -14.25 11.44 -7.40
C ASP A 132 -14.56 9.97 -7.74
N LEU A 133 -15.86 9.62 -7.70
CA LEU A 133 -16.33 8.26 -7.98
C LEU A 133 -15.97 7.74 -9.38
N PRO A 134 -16.09 8.54 -10.48
CA PRO A 134 -15.69 8.09 -11.81
C PRO A 134 -14.21 7.70 -11.87
N GLU A 135 -13.32 8.54 -11.35
CA GLU A 135 -11.89 8.27 -11.33
C GLU A 135 -11.54 7.07 -10.44
N CYS A 136 -12.14 6.96 -9.26
CA CYS A 136 -11.93 5.80 -8.39
C CYS A 136 -12.36 4.49 -9.06
N LYS A 137 -13.50 4.47 -9.76
CA LYS A 137 -13.94 3.28 -10.52
C LYS A 137 -12.95 2.91 -11.63
N ARG A 138 -12.40 3.90 -12.34
CA ARG A 138 -11.36 3.67 -13.36
C ARG A 138 -10.12 3.02 -12.74
N ILE A 139 -9.66 3.50 -11.59
CA ILE A 139 -8.53 2.95 -10.84
C ILE A 139 -8.83 1.51 -10.38
N PHE A 140 -10.04 1.25 -9.85
CA PHE A 140 -10.44 -0.09 -9.40
C PHE A 140 -10.47 -1.10 -10.54
N GLN A 141 -10.98 -0.71 -11.71
CA GLN A 141 -10.94 -1.55 -12.93
C GLN A 141 -9.51 -1.88 -13.32
N ALA A 142 -8.62 -0.87 -13.34
CA ALA A 142 -7.22 -1.07 -13.65
C ALA A 142 -6.53 -2.05 -12.66
N TYR A 143 -6.83 -1.94 -11.36
CA TYR A 143 -6.32 -2.87 -10.35
C TYR A 143 -6.86 -4.30 -10.54
N SER A 144 -8.14 -4.42 -10.88
CA SER A 144 -8.77 -5.74 -11.14
C SER A 144 -8.16 -6.41 -12.36
N HIS A 145 -7.99 -5.68 -13.47
CA HIS A 145 -7.34 -6.22 -14.67
C HIS A 145 -5.89 -6.64 -14.40
N ALA A 146 -5.12 -5.83 -13.65
CA ALA A 146 -3.75 -6.20 -13.30
C ALA A 146 -3.71 -7.47 -12.44
N ARG A 147 -4.64 -7.61 -11.48
CA ARG A 147 -4.75 -8.81 -10.64
C ARG A 147 -5.10 -10.05 -11.47
N GLU A 148 -6.09 -9.94 -12.35
CA GLU A 148 -6.51 -11.02 -13.23
C GLU A 148 -5.38 -11.46 -14.16
N HIS A 149 -4.63 -10.51 -14.71
CA HIS A 149 -3.47 -10.80 -15.54
C HIS A 149 -2.41 -11.61 -14.79
N ILE A 150 -2.07 -11.22 -13.55
CA ILE A 150 -1.13 -11.96 -12.70
C ILE A 150 -1.65 -13.37 -12.38
N ILE A 151 -2.94 -13.51 -12.03
CA ILE A 151 -3.55 -14.80 -11.77
C ILE A 151 -3.46 -15.69 -13.02
N HIS A 152 -3.72 -15.14 -14.20
CA HIS A 152 -3.60 -15.88 -15.47
C HIS A 152 -2.15 -16.34 -15.72
N MET A 153 -1.15 -15.48 -15.52
CA MET A 153 0.26 -15.86 -15.67
C MET A 153 0.65 -17.02 -14.73
N ILE A 154 0.18 -16.99 -13.49
CA ILE A 154 0.41 -18.06 -12.51
C ILE A 154 -0.31 -19.35 -12.95
N SER A 155 -1.55 -19.27 -13.41
CA SER A 155 -2.30 -20.45 -13.88
C SER A 155 -1.67 -21.08 -15.14
N CYS A 156 -0.94 -20.29 -15.93
CA CYS A 156 -0.11 -20.79 -17.05
C CYS A 156 1.26 -21.35 -16.59
N GLY A 157 1.48 -21.52 -15.28
CA GLY A 157 2.70 -22.13 -14.73
C GLY A 157 3.86 -21.16 -14.55
N MET A 158 3.67 -19.85 -14.75
CA MET A 158 4.74 -18.87 -14.52
C MET A 158 5.01 -18.72 -13.03
N LYS A 159 6.28 -18.77 -12.63
CA LYS A 159 6.68 -18.57 -11.23
C LYS A 159 6.61 -17.10 -10.83
N ILE A 160 6.31 -16.84 -9.57
CA ILE A 160 6.14 -15.46 -9.04
C ILE A 160 7.42 -14.63 -9.21
N ASP A 161 8.60 -15.22 -9.02
CA ASP A 161 9.89 -14.54 -9.21
C ASP A 161 10.08 -14.06 -10.65
N ALA A 162 9.68 -14.87 -11.65
CA ALA A 162 9.73 -14.49 -13.06
C ALA A 162 8.74 -13.35 -13.36
N ILE A 163 7.54 -13.39 -12.79
CA ILE A 163 6.52 -12.33 -12.92
C ILE A 163 7.05 -11.01 -12.34
N LEU A 164 7.66 -11.04 -11.15
CA LEU A 164 8.23 -9.86 -10.51
C LEU A 164 9.35 -9.24 -11.36
N ARG A 165 10.26 -10.07 -11.91
CA ARG A 165 11.35 -9.60 -12.82
C ARG A 165 10.80 -8.92 -14.07
N ILE A 166 9.78 -9.48 -14.70
CA ILE A 166 9.16 -8.90 -15.91
C ILE A 166 8.58 -7.51 -15.60
N HIS A 167 7.91 -7.36 -14.48
CA HIS A 167 7.30 -6.07 -14.10
C HIS A 167 8.33 -5.04 -13.63
N ASN A 168 9.39 -5.44 -12.93
CA ASN A 168 10.48 -4.56 -12.54
C ASN A 168 11.24 -4.02 -13.77
N LEU A 169 11.51 -4.85 -14.79
CA LEU A 169 12.17 -4.43 -16.03
C LEU A 169 11.33 -3.40 -16.82
N LYS A 170 10.01 -3.47 -16.78
CA LYS A 170 9.12 -2.49 -17.41
C LYS A 170 9.18 -1.12 -16.72
N GLN A 171 9.34 -1.06 -15.41
CA GLN A 171 9.48 0.22 -14.67
C GLN A 171 10.79 0.94 -15.02
N TYR A 172 11.90 0.23 -15.18
CA TYR A 172 13.18 0.83 -15.58
C TYR A 172 13.15 1.42 -17.00
N LYS A 173 12.40 0.82 -17.94
CA LYS A 173 12.28 1.33 -19.31
C LYS A 173 11.41 2.59 -19.46
N SER A 174 10.44 2.81 -18.58
CA SER A 174 9.58 4.01 -18.61
C SER A 174 10.22 5.24 -17.96
N MET A 175 11.36 5.08 -17.26
CA MET A 175 12.12 6.17 -16.64
C MET A 175 13.30 6.68 -17.51
N THR A 176 13.51 6.08 -18.69
CA THR A 176 14.66 6.41 -19.58
C THR A 176 14.21 7.09 -20.89
N ILE A 177 13.02 7.74 -20.93
CA ILE A 177 12.57 8.56 -22.05
C ILE A 177 12.27 9.96 -21.54
#